data_61bc61bfc3a04ff4d1c183b5b7be6388
#
_entry.id   61bc61bfc3a04ff4d1c183b5b7be6388
#
_cell.length_a   1.000
_cell.length_b   1.000
_cell.length_c   1.000
_cell.angle_alpha   90.00
_cell.angle_beta   90.00
_cell.angle_gamma   90.00
#
_symmetry.space_group_name_H-M   'P 1'
#
loop_
_entity.id
_entity.type
_entity.pdbx_description
1 polymer ?
#
loop_
_entity_poly.entity_id
_entity_poly.type
_entity_poly.pdbx_seq_one_letter_code
_entity_poly.pdbx_strand_id
1 'polypeptide(L)'
;MNREQERAKRRPEKNPVVEYNKIQNKYYPELFAKFAEVNDPRNQSYIEYPVRVMLGTMYYKCISGISSMQEMTLKFNDDAVVENLYSFMSEEKKEYLPHGVIENEFLARLNPEELEKIQKDIAYSMIRRKTFDDARVLKRWQIIIDATELDEGYQKKNEYYLSRCYNRGEADEFTKYHRSVLEAKLYLGNNLVCSIASEAIQNSEEYINQSEKKIKQDCESKAFIRVAEKIKKQFPRLPIIITADGLYVSQKVIQTCTDNSWNYIIRYKKGSASSIAKEYQSLPEKEKIGSEIEYQNQIMFQNTDVNLTYYTEKKIKPDEKKETTKFAWIADITITKNNARKIVNAGRNRWKIENQGFNRQKHWRGNIEHACSWNEQAQKNHYLMEQIADFIKQLYEYYYLKKNEINLPFKTNKNFA
;
A
#
# COMPACT_ATOMS: atom_id res chain seq x y z
N MET A 1 12.12 44.86 2.99
CA MET A 1 11.29 43.66 2.74
C MET A 1 10.63 43.83 1.38
N ASN A 2 10.74 42.81 0.50
CA ASN A 2 10.21 42.88 -0.87
C ASN A 2 8.66 42.71 -0.82
N ARG A 3 7.93 43.42 -1.71
CA ARG A 3 6.44 43.32 -1.82
C ARG A 3 5.91 41.89 -1.92
N GLU A 4 6.70 40.94 -2.43
CA GLU A 4 6.37 39.51 -2.46
C GLU A 4 6.39 38.86 -1.07
N GLN A 5 7.34 39.25 -0.22
CA GLN A 5 7.42 38.76 1.17
C GLN A 5 6.27 39.30 2.03
N GLU A 6 5.81 40.54 1.76
CA GLU A 6 4.62 41.08 2.43
C GLU A 6 3.31 40.42 1.94
N ARG A 7 3.20 40.10 0.64
CA ARG A 7 2.08 39.37 0.10
C ARG A 7 2.04 37.92 0.60
N ALA A 8 3.19 37.28 0.80
CA ALA A 8 3.28 35.93 1.39
C ALA A 8 2.84 35.92 2.87
N LYS A 9 3.16 36.95 3.66
CA LYS A 9 2.71 37.13 5.05
C LYS A 9 1.20 37.42 5.18
N ARG A 10 0.57 37.96 4.16
CA ARG A 10 -0.87 38.27 4.12
C ARG A 10 -1.73 37.15 3.56
N ARG A 11 -1.16 36.05 3.08
CA ARG A 11 -1.96 34.88 2.69
C ARG A 11 -2.45 34.22 3.96
N PRO A 12 -3.80 34.10 4.14
CA PRO A 12 -4.34 33.36 5.29
C PRO A 12 -3.76 31.93 5.25
N GLU A 13 -3.37 31.43 6.42
CA GLU A 13 -2.95 30.03 6.55
C GLU A 13 -4.09 29.16 6.00
N LYS A 14 -3.76 28.39 4.98
CA LYS A 14 -4.77 27.53 4.35
C LYS A 14 -5.04 26.36 5.28
N ASN A 15 -6.29 26.20 5.68
CA ASN A 15 -6.71 25.04 6.45
C ASN A 15 -6.42 23.76 5.66
N PRO A 16 -5.57 22.85 6.15
CA PRO A 16 -5.19 21.64 5.45
C PRO A 16 -6.40 20.76 5.07
N VAL A 17 -7.40 20.65 5.93
CA VAL A 17 -8.60 19.84 5.67
C VAL A 17 -9.38 20.37 4.47
N VAL A 18 -9.51 21.70 4.34
CA VAL A 18 -10.14 22.32 3.16
C VAL A 18 -9.34 22.02 1.88
N GLU A 19 -8.02 22.04 1.96
CA GLU A 19 -7.18 21.72 0.79
C GLU A 19 -7.24 20.22 0.44
N TYR A 20 -7.33 19.32 1.42
CA TYR A 20 -7.60 17.90 1.18
C TYR A 20 -8.94 17.70 0.47
N ASN A 21 -10.01 18.36 0.92
CA ASN A 21 -11.31 18.29 0.28
C ASN A 21 -11.29 18.81 -1.16
N LYS A 22 -10.55 19.87 -1.45
CA LYS A 22 -10.36 20.35 -2.84
C LYS A 22 -9.67 19.31 -3.72
N ILE A 23 -8.66 18.64 -3.22
CA ILE A 23 -7.95 17.58 -3.94
C ILE A 23 -8.85 16.35 -4.11
N GLN A 24 -9.53 15.92 -3.07
CA GLN A 24 -10.49 14.82 -3.13
C GLN A 24 -11.58 15.10 -4.18
N ASN A 25 -12.21 16.28 -4.14
CA ASN A 25 -13.23 16.68 -5.10
C ASN A 25 -12.69 16.77 -6.55
N LYS A 26 -11.43 17.15 -6.73
CA LYS A 26 -10.79 17.16 -8.05
C LYS A 26 -10.55 15.76 -8.61
N TYR A 27 -10.13 14.81 -7.79
CA TYR A 27 -9.69 13.50 -8.23
C TYR A 27 -10.75 12.42 -8.07
N TYR A 28 -11.56 12.51 -7.04
CA TYR A 28 -12.65 11.58 -6.76
C TYR A 28 -13.82 12.29 -6.06
N PRO A 29 -14.60 13.13 -6.78
CA PRO A 29 -15.69 13.91 -6.21
C PRO A 29 -16.80 13.05 -5.61
N GLU A 30 -16.93 11.80 -6.06
CA GLU A 30 -17.99 10.87 -5.69
C GLU A 30 -17.76 10.16 -4.35
N LEU A 31 -16.64 10.45 -3.60
CA LEU A 31 -16.26 9.68 -2.41
C LEU A 31 -17.40 9.59 -1.38
N PHE A 32 -17.99 10.71 -1.00
CA PHE A 32 -19.06 10.71 0.01
C PHE A 32 -20.39 10.15 -0.53
N ALA A 33 -20.65 10.27 -1.82
CA ALA A 33 -21.76 9.56 -2.46
C ALA A 33 -21.56 8.05 -2.41
N LYS A 34 -20.32 7.57 -2.68
CA LYS A 34 -19.97 6.16 -2.56
C LYS A 34 -20.05 5.65 -1.12
N PHE A 35 -19.72 6.47 -0.13
CA PHE A 35 -19.95 6.12 1.27
C PHE A 35 -21.44 5.93 1.57
N ALA A 36 -22.31 6.73 0.99
CA ALA A 36 -23.76 6.58 1.18
C ALA A 36 -24.35 5.34 0.51
N GLU A 37 -23.70 4.82 -0.55
CA GLU A 37 -24.12 3.61 -1.27
C GLU A 37 -23.71 2.31 -0.56
N VAL A 38 -22.87 2.39 0.47
CA VAL A 38 -22.38 1.22 1.24
C VAL A 38 -23.56 0.55 1.95
N ASN A 39 -23.61 -0.78 1.86
CA ASN A 39 -24.61 -1.56 2.55
C ASN A 39 -24.40 -1.49 4.07
N ASP A 40 -25.32 -0.82 4.77
CA ASP A 40 -25.25 -0.65 6.21
C ASP A 40 -25.73 -1.91 6.94
N PRO A 41 -24.86 -2.58 7.72
CA PRO A 41 -25.22 -3.82 8.41
C PRO A 41 -26.07 -3.59 9.68
N ARG A 42 -26.31 -2.34 10.05
CA ARG A 42 -27.07 -1.99 11.27
C ARG A 42 -28.59 -2.10 11.02
N ASN A 43 -29.35 -2.28 12.10
CA ASN A 43 -30.80 -2.24 12.03
C ASN A 43 -31.27 -0.81 11.71
N GLN A 44 -31.93 -0.63 10.59
CA GLN A 44 -32.35 0.65 10.04
C GLN A 44 -33.28 1.44 10.99
N SER A 45 -34.04 0.75 11.86
CA SER A 45 -34.93 1.40 12.83
C SER A 45 -34.21 2.12 13.98
N TYR A 46 -32.91 1.86 14.15
CA TYR A 46 -32.10 2.41 15.26
C TYR A 46 -30.87 3.18 14.78
N ILE A 47 -30.86 3.62 13.52
CA ILE A 47 -29.75 4.38 12.98
C ILE A 47 -29.85 5.83 13.44
N GLU A 48 -28.91 6.24 14.26
CA GLU A 48 -28.71 7.64 14.61
C GLU A 48 -27.89 8.38 13.55
N TYR A 49 -26.76 7.79 13.12
CA TYR A 49 -25.84 8.36 12.13
C TYR A 49 -25.93 7.60 10.82
N PRO A 50 -26.24 8.26 9.67
CA PRO A 50 -26.19 7.63 8.36
C PRO A 50 -24.82 7.00 8.06
N VAL A 51 -24.76 5.98 7.21
CA VAL A 51 -23.51 5.30 6.84
C VAL A 51 -22.47 6.27 6.28
N ARG A 52 -22.90 7.30 5.54
CA ARG A 52 -22.02 8.37 5.04
C ARG A 52 -21.32 9.11 6.17
N VAL A 53 -22.03 9.40 7.27
CA VAL A 53 -21.45 10.06 8.45
C VAL A 53 -20.45 9.15 9.15
N MET A 54 -20.77 7.86 9.33
CA MET A 54 -19.86 6.88 9.92
C MET A 54 -18.54 6.79 9.11
N LEU A 55 -18.62 6.49 7.83
CA LEU A 55 -17.44 6.36 6.98
C LEU A 55 -16.73 7.71 6.78
N GLY A 56 -17.45 8.80 6.72
CA GLY A 56 -16.88 10.14 6.61
C GLY A 56 -16.09 10.54 7.85
N THR A 57 -16.60 10.24 9.06
CA THR A 57 -15.89 10.47 10.33
C THR A 57 -14.60 9.67 10.40
N MET A 58 -14.66 8.39 10.02
CA MET A 58 -13.46 7.55 9.92
C MET A 58 -12.46 8.05 8.88
N TYR A 59 -12.93 8.49 7.73
CA TYR A 59 -12.08 9.10 6.71
C TYR A 59 -11.36 10.34 7.23
N TYR A 60 -12.08 11.25 7.91
CA TYR A 60 -11.46 12.45 8.48
C TYR A 60 -10.52 12.14 9.65
N LYS A 61 -10.82 11.12 10.46
CA LYS A 61 -9.88 10.59 11.46
C LYS A 61 -8.54 10.24 10.80
N CYS A 62 -8.60 9.43 9.73
CA CYS A 62 -7.41 9.00 9.00
C CYS A 62 -6.70 10.17 8.31
N ILE A 63 -7.43 11.08 7.65
CA ILE A 63 -6.86 12.29 7.02
C ILE A 63 -6.13 13.16 8.04
N SER A 64 -6.71 13.35 9.23
CA SER A 64 -6.14 14.18 10.29
C SER A 64 -4.96 13.51 11.02
N GLY A 65 -4.67 12.23 10.72
CA GLY A 65 -3.58 11.48 11.36
C GLY A 65 -3.85 11.16 12.84
N ILE A 66 -5.12 11.09 13.23
CA ILE A 66 -5.54 10.71 14.58
C ILE A 66 -5.35 9.20 14.74
N SER A 67 -4.59 8.79 15.76
CA SER A 67 -4.19 7.41 15.93
C SER A 67 -5.28 6.53 16.53
N SER A 68 -5.92 6.96 17.61
CA SER A 68 -6.87 6.15 18.35
C SER A 68 -8.32 6.60 18.19
N MET A 69 -9.28 5.71 18.48
CA MET A 69 -10.69 6.01 18.51
C MET A 69 -11.04 6.96 19.66
N GLN A 70 -10.34 6.84 20.78
CA GLN A 70 -10.52 7.75 21.93
C GLN A 70 -10.06 9.17 21.57
N GLU A 71 -8.90 9.31 20.95
CA GLU A 71 -8.40 10.60 20.48
C GLU A 71 -9.35 11.25 19.46
N MET A 72 -9.91 10.44 18.54
CA MET A 72 -10.94 10.91 17.61
C MET A 72 -12.14 11.48 18.33
N THR A 73 -12.70 10.75 19.29
CA THR A 73 -13.85 11.22 20.07
C THR A 73 -13.58 12.54 20.78
N LEU A 74 -12.40 12.69 21.37
CA LEU A 74 -12.04 13.93 22.07
C LEU A 74 -11.86 15.12 21.12
N LYS A 75 -11.16 14.91 19.98
CA LYS A 75 -10.87 15.97 19.03
C LYS A 75 -12.07 16.38 18.16
N PHE A 76 -13.01 15.45 17.93
CA PHE A 76 -14.17 15.68 17.08
C PHE A 76 -15.40 16.18 17.84
N ASN A 77 -15.27 16.42 19.14
CA ASN A 77 -16.32 17.03 19.97
C ASN A 77 -16.32 18.57 20.00
N ASP A 78 -15.41 19.21 19.27
CA ASP A 78 -15.41 20.66 19.10
C ASP A 78 -16.50 21.07 18.10
N ASP A 79 -17.33 22.05 18.48
CA ASP A 79 -18.49 22.52 17.68
C ASP A 79 -18.12 22.92 16.26
N ALA A 80 -16.98 23.59 16.10
CA ALA A 80 -16.51 24.02 14.79
C ALA A 80 -16.05 22.82 13.94
N VAL A 81 -15.47 21.78 14.54
CA VAL A 81 -15.12 20.55 13.87
C VAL A 81 -16.38 19.80 13.45
N VAL A 82 -17.35 19.65 14.34
CA VAL A 82 -18.64 19.00 14.06
C VAL A 82 -19.32 19.68 12.86
N GLU A 83 -19.47 21.02 12.90
CA GLU A 83 -20.08 21.78 11.82
C GLU A 83 -19.37 21.61 10.48
N ASN A 84 -18.05 21.74 10.48
CA ASN A 84 -17.25 21.60 9.26
C ASN A 84 -17.35 20.20 8.67
N LEU A 85 -17.27 19.14 9.48
CA LEU A 85 -17.31 17.78 8.97
C LEU A 85 -18.68 17.41 8.41
N TYR A 86 -19.79 17.78 9.06
CA TYR A 86 -21.12 17.60 8.50
C TYR A 86 -21.29 18.35 7.17
N SER A 87 -20.82 19.60 7.11
CA SER A 87 -20.82 20.40 5.86
C SER A 87 -20.03 19.72 4.73
N PHE A 88 -18.83 19.19 5.01
CA PHE A 88 -18.01 18.50 4.01
C PHE A 88 -18.63 17.19 3.53
N MET A 89 -19.35 16.49 4.39
CA MET A 89 -20.08 15.27 4.05
C MET A 89 -21.42 15.56 3.35
N SER A 90 -21.86 16.83 3.29
CA SER A 90 -23.18 17.25 2.79
C SER A 90 -24.31 16.53 3.53
N GLU A 91 -24.23 16.53 4.86
CA GLU A 91 -25.22 15.94 5.76
C GLU A 91 -25.77 17.00 6.73
N GLU A 92 -26.99 16.76 7.21
CA GLU A 92 -27.59 17.60 8.24
C GLU A 92 -26.82 17.52 9.55
N LYS A 93 -26.45 18.69 10.09
CA LYS A 93 -25.67 18.78 11.32
C LYS A 93 -26.45 18.19 12.50
N LYS A 94 -25.80 17.30 13.24
CA LYS A 94 -26.22 16.86 14.57
C LYS A 94 -25.35 17.47 15.65
N GLU A 95 -25.74 17.28 16.90
CA GLU A 95 -25.00 17.82 18.04
C GLU A 95 -23.57 17.26 18.13
N TYR A 96 -23.41 15.96 17.85
CA TYR A 96 -22.12 15.24 17.91
C TYR A 96 -21.85 14.46 16.64
N LEU A 97 -20.56 14.12 16.45
CA LEU A 97 -20.12 13.07 15.52
C LEU A 97 -20.15 11.71 16.23
N PRO A 98 -20.14 10.58 15.48
CA PRO A 98 -20.13 9.25 16.07
C PRO A 98 -18.97 9.05 17.04
N HIS A 99 -19.28 8.52 18.22
CA HIS A 99 -18.28 8.15 19.22
C HIS A 99 -17.45 6.96 18.73
N GLY A 100 -16.16 6.89 19.12
CA GLY A 100 -15.25 5.84 18.68
C GLY A 100 -15.70 4.41 19.01
N VAL A 101 -16.50 4.20 20.05
CA VAL A 101 -17.09 2.88 20.34
C VAL A 101 -18.11 2.52 19.28
N ILE A 102 -19.01 3.45 18.92
CA ILE A 102 -20.05 3.24 17.89
C ILE A 102 -19.38 2.96 16.53
N GLU A 103 -18.30 3.69 16.22
CA GLU A 103 -17.50 3.46 15.01
C GLU A 103 -16.88 2.07 14.98
N ASN A 104 -16.29 1.60 16.08
CA ASN A 104 -15.71 0.26 16.16
C ASN A 104 -16.78 -0.83 16.01
N GLU A 105 -17.95 -0.67 16.61
CA GLU A 105 -19.06 -1.61 16.48
C GLU A 105 -19.59 -1.66 15.03
N PHE A 106 -19.67 -0.52 14.36
CA PHE A 106 -20.05 -0.42 12.96
C PHE A 106 -19.01 -1.13 12.08
N LEU A 107 -17.72 -0.81 12.24
CA LEU A 107 -16.64 -1.44 11.48
C LEU A 107 -16.54 -2.95 11.72
N ALA A 108 -16.90 -3.45 12.92
CA ALA A 108 -16.92 -4.87 13.22
C ALA A 108 -18.01 -5.64 12.47
N ARG A 109 -19.03 -4.96 11.95
CA ARG A 109 -20.15 -5.55 11.19
C ARG A 109 -20.07 -5.26 9.69
N LEU A 110 -19.36 -4.19 9.29
CA LEU A 110 -19.25 -3.76 7.90
C LEU A 110 -18.50 -4.82 7.07
N ASN A 111 -19.09 -5.25 5.95
CA ASN A 111 -18.40 -6.13 5.02
C ASN A 111 -17.19 -5.39 4.38
N PRO A 112 -15.95 -5.87 4.52
CA PRO A 112 -14.77 -5.23 3.95
C PRO A 112 -14.83 -5.03 2.43
N GLU A 113 -15.56 -5.88 1.70
CA GLU A 113 -15.75 -5.74 0.24
C GLU A 113 -16.36 -4.40 -0.14
N GLU A 114 -17.13 -3.77 0.74
CA GLU A 114 -17.71 -2.44 0.47
C GLU A 114 -16.62 -1.37 0.34
N LEU A 115 -15.62 -1.38 1.21
CA LEU A 115 -14.49 -0.46 1.12
C LEU A 115 -13.54 -0.84 -0.02
N GLU A 116 -13.36 -2.13 -0.31
CA GLU A 116 -12.58 -2.60 -1.46
C GLU A 116 -13.20 -2.13 -2.79
N LYS A 117 -14.52 -2.05 -2.90
CA LYS A 117 -15.20 -1.47 -4.07
C LYS A 117 -14.82 0.01 -4.25
N ILE A 118 -14.79 0.77 -3.17
CA ILE A 118 -14.42 2.19 -3.20
C ILE A 118 -12.94 2.36 -3.59
N GLN A 119 -12.03 1.56 -3.04
CA GLN A 119 -10.62 1.55 -3.46
C GLN A 119 -10.47 1.27 -4.96
N LYS A 120 -11.17 0.27 -5.46
CA LYS A 120 -11.22 -0.06 -6.88
C LYS A 120 -11.69 1.13 -7.72
N ASP A 121 -12.77 1.80 -7.32
CA ASP A 121 -13.33 2.93 -8.06
C ASP A 121 -12.36 4.12 -8.09
N ILE A 122 -11.67 4.39 -6.98
CA ILE A 122 -10.58 5.38 -6.92
C ILE A 122 -9.47 5.02 -7.91
N ALA A 123 -9.00 3.77 -7.89
CA ALA A 123 -7.97 3.30 -8.81
C ALA A 123 -8.39 3.43 -10.28
N TYR A 124 -9.62 3.07 -10.63
CA TYR A 124 -10.16 3.26 -11.98
C TYR A 124 -10.22 4.72 -12.37
N SER A 125 -10.61 5.61 -11.46
CA SER A 125 -10.59 7.05 -11.71
C SER A 125 -9.17 7.53 -12.06
N MET A 126 -8.14 7.02 -11.40
CA MET A 126 -6.74 7.36 -11.69
C MET A 126 -6.26 6.77 -13.02
N ILE A 127 -6.55 5.49 -13.28
CA ILE A 127 -6.17 4.79 -14.52
C ILE A 127 -6.73 5.49 -15.76
N ARG A 128 -7.94 6.05 -15.67
CA ARG A 128 -8.57 6.77 -16.78
C ARG A 128 -8.01 8.17 -17.04
N ARG A 129 -7.18 8.70 -16.14
CA ARG A 129 -6.58 10.02 -16.27
C ARG A 129 -5.28 9.96 -17.07
N LYS A 130 -5.26 10.58 -18.25
CA LYS A 130 -4.06 10.67 -19.10
C LYS A 130 -2.82 11.20 -18.37
N THR A 131 -3.02 11.99 -17.32
CA THR A 131 -1.94 12.56 -16.49
C THR A 131 -0.99 11.49 -15.90
N PHE A 132 -1.46 10.24 -15.76
CA PHE A 132 -0.68 9.15 -15.19
C PHE A 132 -0.17 8.15 -16.26
N ASP A 133 -0.44 8.36 -17.54
CA ASP A 133 -0.05 7.42 -18.60
C ASP A 133 1.47 7.24 -18.71
N ASP A 134 2.26 8.26 -18.40
CA ASP A 134 3.73 8.20 -18.42
C ASP A 134 4.31 7.28 -17.33
N ALA A 135 3.50 6.89 -16.34
CA ALA A 135 3.90 5.92 -15.32
C ALA A 135 3.91 4.48 -15.84
N ARG A 136 3.33 4.22 -17.00
CA ARG A 136 3.27 2.87 -17.57
C ARG A 136 4.66 2.37 -17.98
N VAL A 137 4.94 1.15 -17.59
CA VAL A 137 6.15 0.43 -17.98
C VAL A 137 5.81 -0.45 -19.19
N LEU A 138 6.44 -0.19 -20.32
CA LEU A 138 6.20 -0.95 -21.58
C LEU A 138 4.68 -1.06 -21.90
N LYS A 139 3.96 0.04 -21.78
CA LYS A 139 2.50 0.17 -21.97
C LYS A 139 1.63 -0.57 -20.93
N ARG A 140 2.20 -1.07 -19.83
CA ARG A 140 1.51 -1.76 -18.73
C ARG A 140 1.51 -0.95 -17.46
N TRP A 141 0.49 -1.11 -16.65
CA TRP A 141 0.44 -0.55 -15.31
C TRP A 141 1.28 -1.39 -14.36
N GLN A 142 2.18 -0.74 -13.65
CA GLN A 142 3.01 -1.39 -12.65
C GLN A 142 2.23 -1.54 -11.35
N ILE A 143 2.09 -2.78 -10.88
CA ILE A 143 1.56 -3.11 -9.56
C ILE A 143 2.72 -3.63 -8.72
N ILE A 144 2.97 -2.96 -7.60
CA ILE A 144 4.00 -3.30 -6.65
C ILE A 144 3.37 -4.11 -5.53
N ILE A 145 3.90 -5.30 -5.25
CA ILE A 145 3.40 -6.19 -4.21
C ILE A 145 4.50 -6.36 -3.15
N ASP A 146 4.11 -6.15 -1.89
CA ASP A 146 4.98 -6.36 -0.73
C ASP A 146 4.13 -6.54 0.52
N ALA A 147 4.66 -7.20 1.54
CA ALA A 147 4.00 -7.36 2.82
C ALA A 147 4.57 -6.42 3.87
N THR A 148 3.74 -6.08 4.84
CA THR A 148 4.19 -5.35 6.02
C THR A 148 3.54 -5.92 7.28
N GLU A 149 4.33 -5.96 8.35
CA GLU A 149 3.84 -6.29 9.67
C GLU A 149 3.13 -5.05 10.24
N LEU A 150 1.93 -5.26 10.79
CA LEU A 150 1.10 -4.19 11.34
C LEU A 150 1.34 -4.03 12.83
N ASP A 151 1.31 -5.13 13.57
CA ASP A 151 1.61 -5.15 15.00
C ASP A 151 2.26 -6.47 15.41
N GLU A 152 3.06 -6.41 16.46
CA GLU A 152 3.80 -7.55 17.04
C GLU A 152 3.77 -7.45 18.57
N GLY A 153 3.72 -8.59 19.25
CA GLY A 153 3.79 -8.64 20.70
C GLY A 153 3.96 -10.04 21.27
N TYR A 154 4.19 -10.13 22.58
CA TYR A 154 4.35 -11.40 23.29
C TYR A 154 3.01 -12.07 23.63
N GLN A 155 1.89 -11.35 23.50
CA GLN A 155 0.57 -11.85 23.78
C GLN A 155 -0.23 -12.01 22.50
N LYS A 156 -0.88 -13.15 22.33
CA LYS A 156 -1.82 -13.42 21.25
C LYS A 156 -3.11 -12.59 21.50
N LYS A 157 -3.42 -11.64 20.64
CA LYS A 157 -4.58 -10.74 20.81
C LYS A 157 -5.89 -11.34 20.35
N ASN A 158 -5.86 -12.17 19.29
CA ASN A 158 -6.97 -12.97 18.83
C ASN A 158 -6.44 -14.24 18.14
N GLU A 159 -7.34 -15.13 17.73
CA GLU A 159 -6.99 -16.44 17.17
C GLU A 159 -6.34 -16.37 15.78
N TYR A 160 -6.53 -15.28 15.06
CA TYR A 160 -6.02 -15.09 13.70
C TYR A 160 -4.54 -14.68 13.65
N TYR A 161 -3.94 -14.26 14.79
CA TYR A 161 -2.53 -13.88 14.84
C TYR A 161 -1.61 -15.04 14.48
N LEU A 162 -0.62 -14.74 13.64
CA LEU A 162 0.49 -15.65 13.34
C LEU A 162 1.46 -15.70 14.52
N SER A 163 2.18 -16.79 14.65
CA SER A 163 3.23 -16.96 15.67
C SER A 163 4.60 -17.14 15.03
N ARG A 164 5.62 -16.59 15.65
CA ARG A 164 7.03 -16.74 15.28
C ARG A 164 7.84 -17.09 16.51
N CYS A 165 8.44 -18.30 16.51
CA CYS A 165 9.33 -18.76 17.56
C CYS A 165 10.75 -18.30 17.26
N TYR A 166 11.40 -17.67 18.24
CA TYR A 166 12.78 -17.21 18.22
C TYR A 166 13.64 -18.10 19.12
N ASN A 167 14.93 -18.24 18.79
CA ASN A 167 15.92 -19.01 19.55
C ASN A 167 15.45 -20.45 19.84
N ARG A 168 14.86 -21.08 18.85
CA ARG A 168 14.19 -22.38 19.00
C ARG A 168 15.16 -23.45 19.51
N GLY A 169 14.82 -24.05 20.65
CA GLY A 169 15.63 -25.08 21.31
C GLY A 169 16.75 -24.51 22.22
N GLU A 170 16.84 -23.20 22.39
CA GLU A 170 17.76 -22.54 23.29
C GLU A 170 17.06 -22.17 24.62
N ALA A 171 17.86 -21.85 25.66
CA ALA A 171 17.32 -21.53 27.00
C ALA A 171 16.49 -20.24 27.04
N ASP A 172 16.68 -19.35 26.05
CA ASP A 172 15.96 -18.09 25.85
C ASP A 172 14.96 -18.15 24.72
N GLU A 173 14.41 -19.34 24.42
CA GLU A 173 13.33 -19.51 23.44
C GLU A 173 12.10 -18.68 23.84
N PHE A 174 11.57 -17.91 22.89
CA PHE A 174 10.33 -17.17 23.08
C PHE A 174 9.50 -17.09 21.78
N THR A 175 8.19 -16.88 21.95
CA THR A 175 7.26 -16.72 20.83
C THR A 175 6.70 -15.33 20.80
N LYS A 176 6.71 -14.71 19.62
CA LYS A 176 5.96 -13.50 19.33
C LYS A 176 4.78 -13.81 18.42
N TYR A 177 3.73 -13.04 18.62
CA TYR A 177 2.53 -13.06 17.81
C TYR A 177 2.47 -11.80 17.00
N HIS A 178 2.12 -11.91 15.72
CA HIS A 178 2.09 -10.78 14.82
C HIS A 178 0.93 -10.86 13.82
N ARG A 179 0.60 -9.71 13.29
CA ARG A 179 -0.37 -9.55 12.22
C ARG A 179 0.29 -8.85 11.05
N SER A 180 0.07 -9.33 9.85
CA SER A 180 0.66 -8.79 8.63
C SER A 180 -0.39 -8.61 7.55
N VAL A 181 -0.10 -7.76 6.60
CA VAL A 181 -0.91 -7.53 5.40
C VAL A 181 -0.04 -7.56 4.17
N LEU A 182 -0.55 -8.21 3.13
CA LEU A 182 -0.01 -8.13 1.78
C LEU A 182 -0.75 -7.03 1.02
N GLU A 183 -0.01 -6.08 0.49
CA GLU A 183 -0.52 -4.95 -0.29
C GLU A 183 -0.15 -5.07 -1.76
N ALA A 184 -1.08 -4.74 -2.62
CA ALA A 184 -0.85 -4.46 -4.02
C ALA A 184 -1.14 -2.99 -4.30
N LYS A 185 -0.09 -2.25 -4.69
CA LYS A 185 -0.20 -0.81 -4.97
C LYS A 185 0.08 -0.51 -6.43
N LEU A 186 -0.86 0.19 -7.07
CA LEU A 186 -0.70 0.73 -8.41
C LEU A 186 0.26 1.93 -8.36
N TYR A 187 1.34 1.85 -9.12
CA TYR A 187 2.29 2.97 -9.26
C TYR A 187 1.81 3.94 -10.34
N LEU A 188 1.63 5.19 -9.95
CA LEU A 188 1.12 6.28 -10.79
C LEU A 188 2.19 7.31 -11.21
N GLY A 189 3.48 6.96 -11.03
CA GLY A 189 4.56 7.91 -11.24
C GLY A 189 4.71 8.91 -10.08
N ASN A 190 5.75 9.73 -10.13
CA ASN A 190 5.97 10.84 -9.18
C ASN A 190 5.86 10.44 -7.71
N ASN A 191 6.26 9.24 -7.36
CA ASN A 191 6.16 8.66 -6.01
C ASN A 191 4.72 8.38 -5.51
N LEU A 192 3.71 8.46 -6.36
CA LEU A 192 2.33 8.13 -6.01
C LEU A 192 2.10 6.64 -6.09
N VAL A 193 1.58 6.05 -5.03
CA VAL A 193 1.19 4.63 -4.96
C VAL A 193 -0.23 4.51 -4.40
N CYS A 194 -1.14 3.96 -5.21
CA CYS A 194 -2.54 3.77 -4.86
C CYS A 194 -2.80 2.31 -4.47
N SER A 195 -3.30 2.04 -3.28
CA SER A 195 -3.73 0.69 -2.89
C SER A 195 -4.89 0.24 -3.79
N ILE A 196 -4.77 -0.97 -4.35
CA ILE A 196 -5.79 -1.57 -5.21
C ILE A 196 -6.30 -2.90 -4.68
N ALA A 197 -5.53 -3.58 -3.84
CA ALA A 197 -5.94 -4.78 -3.13
C ALA A 197 -5.08 -4.98 -1.90
N SER A 198 -5.71 -5.40 -0.81
CA SER A 198 -5.06 -5.75 0.45
C SER A 198 -5.53 -7.14 0.89
N GLU A 199 -4.63 -7.94 1.45
CA GLU A 199 -4.95 -9.25 1.97
C GLU A 199 -4.29 -9.48 3.32
N ALA A 200 -5.08 -9.77 4.35
CA ALA A 200 -4.53 -10.11 5.65
C ALA A 200 -3.78 -11.44 5.58
N ILE A 201 -2.56 -11.46 6.10
CA ILE A 201 -1.79 -12.68 6.31
C ILE A 201 -2.06 -13.12 7.74
N GLN A 202 -2.94 -14.10 7.88
CA GLN A 202 -3.49 -14.50 9.18
C GLN A 202 -3.93 -15.96 9.16
N ASN A 203 -4.03 -16.58 10.33
CA ASN A 203 -4.54 -17.94 10.44
C ASN A 203 -6.00 -18.01 9.96
N SER A 204 -6.33 -19.08 9.22
CA SER A 204 -7.70 -19.37 8.80
C SER A 204 -8.49 -20.04 9.92
N GLU A 205 -9.82 -20.05 9.82
CA GLU A 205 -10.69 -20.82 10.72
C GLU A 205 -10.32 -22.31 10.72
N GLU A 206 -9.93 -22.86 9.57
CA GLU A 206 -9.48 -24.24 9.45
C GLU A 206 -8.23 -24.51 10.28
N TYR A 207 -7.26 -23.58 10.28
CA TYR A 207 -6.07 -23.66 11.12
C TYR A 207 -6.41 -23.58 12.62
N ILE A 208 -7.34 -22.71 12.98
CA ILE A 208 -7.79 -22.53 14.38
C ILE A 208 -8.49 -23.78 14.92
N ASN A 209 -9.30 -24.43 14.09
CA ASN A 209 -10.10 -25.59 14.46
C ASN A 209 -9.34 -26.93 14.39
N GLN A 210 -8.13 -26.96 13.83
CA GLN A 210 -7.29 -28.15 13.76
C GLN A 210 -6.03 -28.01 14.61
N SER A 211 -5.46 -29.16 15.07
CA SER A 211 -4.21 -29.14 15.82
C SER A 211 -3.08 -28.54 14.96
N GLU A 212 -2.29 -27.63 15.53
CA GLU A 212 -1.16 -26.91 14.91
C GLU A 212 -0.17 -27.80 14.12
N LYS A 213 -0.16 -29.10 14.38
CA LYS A 213 0.72 -30.06 13.69
C LYS A 213 0.26 -30.44 12.28
N LYS A 214 -0.98 -30.19 11.91
CA LYS A 214 -1.55 -30.65 10.63
C LYS A 214 -1.58 -29.60 9.54
N ILE A 215 -1.76 -28.34 9.88
CA ILE A 215 -1.89 -27.26 8.91
C ILE A 215 -0.80 -26.19 9.17
N LYS A 216 -0.11 -25.78 8.12
CA LYS A 216 0.85 -24.68 8.20
C LYS A 216 0.12 -23.34 8.27
N GLN A 217 0.59 -22.46 9.14
CA GLN A 217 0.16 -21.07 9.21
C GLN A 217 0.14 -20.41 7.82
N ASP A 218 -0.62 -19.33 7.70
CA ASP A 218 -0.63 -18.51 6.50
C ASP A 218 0.74 -17.83 6.28
N CYS A 219 0.97 -17.41 5.04
CA CYS A 219 2.22 -16.76 4.64
C CYS A 219 2.03 -15.91 3.38
N GLU A 220 2.99 -15.06 3.08
CA GLU A 220 2.98 -14.17 1.92
C GLU A 220 2.71 -14.88 0.60
N SER A 221 3.27 -16.07 0.38
CA SER A 221 3.06 -16.83 -0.87
C SER A 221 1.61 -17.31 -1.04
N LYS A 222 0.92 -17.64 0.05
CA LYS A 222 -0.52 -17.98 0.02
C LYS A 222 -1.35 -16.70 -0.18
N ALA A 223 -1.03 -15.64 0.53
CA ALA A 223 -1.70 -14.35 0.41
C ALA A 223 -1.55 -13.76 -1.00
N PHE A 224 -0.41 -13.97 -1.67
CA PHE A 224 -0.18 -13.52 -3.05
C PHE A 224 -1.25 -14.08 -4.01
N ILE A 225 -1.62 -15.34 -3.88
CA ILE A 225 -2.64 -15.95 -4.75
C ILE A 225 -3.99 -15.26 -4.54
N ARG A 226 -4.39 -15.04 -3.28
CA ARG A 226 -5.65 -14.36 -2.94
C ARG A 226 -5.67 -12.91 -3.43
N VAL A 227 -4.55 -12.18 -3.30
CA VAL A 227 -4.40 -10.82 -3.87
C VAL A 227 -4.51 -10.85 -5.38
N ALA A 228 -3.87 -11.82 -6.04
CA ALA A 228 -3.93 -11.96 -7.49
C ALA A 228 -5.36 -12.21 -7.99
N GLU A 229 -6.11 -13.06 -7.31
CA GLU A 229 -7.54 -13.31 -7.59
C GLU A 229 -8.38 -12.03 -7.43
N LYS A 230 -8.16 -11.27 -6.34
CA LYS A 230 -8.82 -9.97 -6.13
C LYS A 230 -8.51 -8.99 -7.27
N ILE A 231 -7.23 -8.84 -7.63
CA ILE A 231 -6.82 -7.95 -8.72
C ILE A 231 -7.44 -8.38 -10.04
N LYS A 232 -7.44 -9.68 -10.36
CA LYS A 232 -8.04 -10.18 -11.60
C LYS A 232 -9.54 -9.97 -11.66
N LYS A 233 -10.25 -10.20 -10.55
CA LYS A 233 -11.69 -9.94 -10.42
C LYS A 233 -12.01 -8.44 -10.59
N GLN A 234 -11.21 -7.58 -10.01
CA GLN A 234 -11.44 -6.13 -10.03
C GLN A 234 -11.00 -5.48 -11.34
N PHE A 235 -9.90 -5.96 -11.95
CA PHE A 235 -9.27 -5.37 -13.14
C PHE A 235 -9.04 -6.43 -14.24
N PRO A 236 -10.08 -7.08 -14.76
CA PRO A 236 -9.96 -8.28 -15.60
C PRO A 236 -9.21 -8.08 -16.92
N ARG A 237 -9.17 -6.86 -17.45
CA ARG A 237 -8.57 -6.50 -18.75
C ARG A 237 -7.40 -5.52 -18.63
N LEU A 238 -7.00 -5.15 -17.42
CA LEU A 238 -5.92 -4.19 -17.24
C LEU A 238 -4.58 -4.85 -17.64
N PRO A 239 -3.79 -4.24 -18.52
CA PRO A 239 -2.45 -4.73 -18.81
C PRO A 239 -1.53 -4.43 -17.61
N ILE A 240 -1.09 -5.48 -16.93
CA ILE A 240 -0.37 -5.40 -15.66
C ILE A 240 1.05 -5.92 -15.81
N ILE A 241 1.97 -5.29 -15.06
CA ILE A 241 3.28 -5.81 -14.74
C ILE A 241 3.46 -5.85 -13.22
N ILE A 242 3.68 -7.04 -12.67
CA ILE A 242 3.88 -7.24 -11.23
C ILE A 242 5.34 -6.98 -10.88
N THR A 243 5.58 -6.22 -9.83
CA THR A 243 6.92 -6.07 -9.23
C THR A 243 6.88 -6.44 -7.76
N ALA A 244 7.80 -7.30 -7.35
CA ALA A 244 7.88 -7.84 -6.00
C ALA A 244 9.34 -8.09 -5.58
N ASP A 245 9.54 -8.44 -4.32
CA ASP A 245 10.86 -8.75 -3.80
C ASP A 245 11.30 -10.20 -4.09
N GLY A 246 12.50 -10.59 -3.64
CA GLY A 246 13.07 -11.92 -3.92
C GLY A 246 12.34 -13.10 -3.25
N LEU A 247 11.47 -12.86 -2.27
CA LEU A 247 10.65 -13.91 -1.67
C LEU A 247 9.59 -14.46 -2.64
N TYR A 248 9.21 -13.66 -3.62
CA TYR A 248 8.23 -14.03 -4.65
C TYR A 248 8.84 -14.76 -5.85
N VAL A 249 10.16 -15.07 -5.85
CA VAL A 249 10.80 -15.91 -6.88
C VAL A 249 10.40 -17.37 -6.63
N SER A 250 9.25 -17.75 -7.16
CA SER A 250 8.73 -19.12 -7.07
C SER A 250 7.91 -19.49 -8.28
N GLN A 251 7.89 -20.79 -8.63
CA GLN A 251 7.08 -21.29 -9.76
C GLN A 251 5.61 -20.90 -9.61
N LYS A 252 5.06 -20.97 -8.39
CA LYS A 252 3.67 -20.65 -8.13
C LYS A 252 3.32 -19.19 -8.44
N VAL A 253 4.18 -18.24 -8.07
CA VAL A 253 3.99 -16.82 -8.39
C VAL A 253 4.11 -16.57 -9.90
N ILE A 254 5.12 -17.14 -10.53
CA ILE A 254 5.33 -17.04 -11.99
C ILE A 254 4.11 -17.60 -12.73
N GLN A 255 3.66 -18.80 -12.37
CA GLN A 255 2.48 -19.42 -12.97
C GLN A 255 1.25 -18.57 -12.80
N THR A 256 1.01 -18.02 -11.60
CA THR A 256 -0.12 -17.12 -11.35
C THR A 256 -0.08 -15.89 -12.26
N CYS A 257 1.09 -15.30 -12.48
CA CYS A 257 1.24 -14.17 -13.42
C CYS A 257 0.92 -14.63 -14.86
N THR A 258 1.43 -15.77 -15.29
CA THR A 258 1.18 -16.34 -16.62
C THR A 258 -0.30 -16.62 -16.86
N ASP A 259 -0.98 -17.29 -15.93
CA ASP A 259 -2.39 -17.64 -16.01
C ASP A 259 -3.29 -16.40 -16.12
N ASN A 260 -2.88 -15.31 -15.48
CA ASN A 260 -3.58 -14.03 -15.55
C ASN A 260 -3.20 -13.16 -16.75
N SER A 261 -2.25 -13.60 -17.59
CA SER A 261 -1.67 -12.82 -18.69
C SER A 261 -1.00 -11.52 -18.20
N TRP A 262 -0.37 -11.56 -17.06
CA TRP A 262 0.43 -10.48 -16.49
C TRP A 262 1.91 -10.71 -16.72
N ASN A 263 2.65 -9.63 -16.94
CA ASN A 263 4.10 -9.67 -16.92
C ASN A 263 4.61 -9.49 -15.47
N TYR A 264 5.87 -9.85 -15.25
CA TYR A 264 6.51 -9.64 -13.96
C TYR A 264 7.94 -9.13 -14.08
N ILE A 265 8.41 -8.42 -13.06
CA ILE A 265 9.80 -8.05 -12.80
C ILE A 265 10.03 -8.26 -11.31
N ILE A 266 10.62 -9.37 -10.91
CA ILE A 266 10.79 -9.75 -9.51
C ILE A 266 12.26 -9.59 -9.12
N ARG A 267 12.51 -8.98 -7.97
CA ARG A 267 13.84 -8.83 -7.41
C ARG A 267 14.50 -10.20 -7.28
N TYR A 268 15.71 -10.34 -7.84
CA TYR A 268 16.48 -11.57 -7.72
C TYR A 268 17.62 -11.37 -6.70
N LYS A 269 17.76 -12.33 -5.77
CA LYS A 269 18.89 -12.46 -4.85
C LYS A 269 19.49 -13.85 -5.07
N LYS A 270 20.81 -13.97 -5.02
CA LYS A 270 21.52 -15.24 -5.31
C LYS A 270 20.99 -16.44 -4.49
N GLY A 271 20.47 -16.19 -3.27
CA GLY A 271 19.86 -17.21 -2.43
C GLY A 271 18.41 -17.57 -2.76
N SER A 272 17.69 -16.75 -3.55
CA SER A 272 16.26 -17.00 -3.86
C SER A 272 16.05 -18.18 -4.81
N ALA A 273 16.96 -18.39 -5.79
CA ALA A 273 16.90 -19.49 -6.75
C ALA A 273 18.32 -19.81 -7.26
N SER A 274 18.96 -20.75 -6.60
CA SER A 274 20.36 -21.13 -6.91
C SER A 274 20.57 -21.67 -8.31
N SER A 275 19.54 -22.30 -8.92
CA SER A 275 19.56 -22.81 -10.31
C SER A 275 19.81 -21.69 -11.32
N ILE A 276 19.11 -20.55 -11.19
CA ILE A 276 19.30 -19.37 -12.06
C ILE A 276 20.75 -18.87 -11.98
N ALA A 277 21.33 -18.82 -10.76
CA ALA A 277 22.72 -18.38 -10.60
C ALA A 277 23.72 -19.33 -11.27
N LYS A 278 23.51 -20.64 -11.13
CA LYS A 278 24.38 -21.67 -11.71
C LYS A 278 24.37 -21.60 -13.24
N GLU A 279 23.17 -21.56 -13.83
CA GLU A 279 23.00 -21.49 -15.26
C GLU A 279 23.59 -20.18 -15.83
N TYR A 280 23.28 -19.05 -15.21
CA TYR A 280 23.86 -17.77 -15.61
C TYR A 280 25.41 -17.79 -15.58
N GLN A 281 26.01 -18.42 -14.58
CA GLN A 281 27.47 -18.51 -14.46
C GLN A 281 28.09 -19.41 -15.54
N SER A 282 27.40 -20.45 -16.00
CA SER A 282 27.88 -21.38 -17.04
C SER A 282 27.90 -20.77 -18.44
N LEU A 283 27.16 -19.68 -18.67
CA LEU A 283 27.10 -19.03 -19.97
C LEU A 283 28.40 -18.27 -20.27
N PRO A 284 29.01 -18.48 -21.46
CA PRO A 284 30.32 -17.90 -21.78
C PRO A 284 30.27 -16.38 -22.00
N GLU A 285 29.19 -15.90 -22.61
CA GLU A 285 29.02 -14.49 -22.94
C GLU A 285 27.68 -13.98 -22.39
N LYS A 286 27.65 -12.73 -21.97
CA LYS A 286 26.46 -12.02 -21.45
C LYS A 286 26.30 -10.73 -22.20
N GLU A 287 25.06 -10.38 -22.51
CA GLU A 287 24.74 -9.13 -23.16
C GLU A 287 24.96 -7.95 -22.20
N LYS A 288 25.59 -6.87 -22.72
CA LYS A 288 25.91 -5.68 -21.92
C LYS A 288 25.40 -4.41 -22.56
N ILE A 289 24.97 -3.46 -21.70
CA ILE A 289 24.63 -2.10 -22.10
C ILE A 289 25.44 -1.15 -21.23
N GLY A 290 26.46 -0.56 -21.82
CA GLY A 290 27.45 0.20 -21.09
C GLY A 290 28.14 -0.63 -20.00
N SER A 291 28.60 0.04 -18.93
CA SER A 291 29.22 -0.62 -17.77
C SER A 291 28.23 -0.96 -16.65
N GLU A 292 26.95 -0.64 -16.81
CA GLU A 292 25.97 -0.65 -15.73
C GLU A 292 24.97 -1.81 -15.82
N ILE A 293 24.55 -2.19 -17.02
CA ILE A 293 23.52 -3.23 -17.23
C ILE A 293 24.16 -4.43 -17.93
N GLU A 294 23.92 -5.60 -17.36
CA GLU A 294 24.25 -6.90 -17.91
C GLU A 294 22.98 -7.75 -17.88
N TYR A 295 22.69 -8.49 -18.94
CA TYR A 295 21.48 -9.30 -18.99
C TYR A 295 21.69 -10.58 -19.78
N GLN A 296 20.83 -11.56 -19.51
CA GLN A 296 20.73 -12.81 -20.22
C GLN A 296 19.27 -13.21 -20.35
N ASN A 297 18.85 -13.57 -21.55
CA ASN A 297 17.53 -14.12 -21.81
C ASN A 297 17.54 -15.65 -21.76
N GLN A 298 16.36 -16.24 -21.57
CA GLN A 298 16.09 -17.67 -21.64
C GLN A 298 16.96 -18.51 -20.69
N ILE A 299 16.99 -18.08 -19.42
CA ILE A 299 17.58 -18.86 -18.34
C ILE A 299 16.51 -19.82 -17.81
N MET A 300 16.81 -21.10 -17.76
CA MET A 300 15.92 -22.12 -17.24
C MET A 300 15.71 -21.94 -15.73
N PHE A 301 14.46 -21.78 -15.32
CA PHE A 301 14.04 -21.81 -13.93
C PHE A 301 12.91 -22.80 -13.75
N GLN A 302 13.21 -23.96 -13.17
CA GLN A 302 12.31 -25.09 -13.09
C GLN A 302 11.80 -25.47 -14.51
N ASN A 303 10.53 -25.27 -14.81
CA ASN A 303 9.93 -25.61 -16.12
C ASN A 303 9.59 -24.36 -16.96
N THR A 304 10.22 -23.22 -16.68
CA THR A 304 9.91 -21.94 -17.33
C THR A 304 11.18 -21.16 -17.61
N ASP A 305 11.29 -20.56 -18.79
CA ASP A 305 12.37 -19.64 -19.10
C ASP A 305 12.11 -18.27 -18.44
N VAL A 306 13.15 -17.73 -17.81
CA VAL A 306 13.15 -16.37 -17.26
C VAL A 306 14.28 -15.56 -17.88
N ASN A 307 14.13 -14.26 -17.92
CA ASN A 307 15.16 -13.33 -18.37
C ASN A 307 15.75 -12.63 -17.16
N LEU A 308 17.07 -12.62 -17.03
CA LEU A 308 17.79 -12.07 -15.89
C LEU A 308 18.51 -10.79 -16.28
N THR A 309 18.39 -9.75 -15.48
CA THR A 309 19.18 -8.52 -15.63
C THR A 309 19.89 -8.17 -14.33
N TYR A 310 21.13 -7.74 -14.46
CA TYR A 310 21.90 -7.11 -13.39
C TYR A 310 22.08 -5.63 -13.69
N TYR A 311 22.04 -4.84 -12.65
CA TYR A 311 22.32 -3.40 -12.68
C TYR A 311 23.34 -3.04 -11.60
N THR A 312 24.40 -2.39 -12.02
CA THR A 312 25.46 -1.90 -11.13
C THR A 312 25.32 -0.41 -10.92
N GLU A 313 24.95 -0.01 -9.72
CA GLU A 313 24.87 1.38 -9.30
C GLU A 313 26.18 1.79 -8.62
N LYS A 314 26.77 2.90 -9.07
CA LYS A 314 27.96 3.50 -8.47
C LYS A 314 27.53 4.82 -7.83
N LYS A 315 27.71 4.95 -6.52
CA LYS A 315 27.45 6.19 -5.77
C LYS A 315 28.75 6.70 -5.15
N ILE A 316 28.89 8.00 -5.14
CA ILE A 316 29.93 8.70 -4.37
C ILE A 316 29.27 9.16 -3.09
N LYS A 317 29.75 8.69 -1.94
CA LYS A 317 29.27 9.14 -0.63
C LYS A 317 29.78 10.54 -0.32
N PRO A 318 29.18 11.26 0.65
CA PRO A 318 29.67 12.58 1.07
C PRO A 318 31.14 12.59 1.55
N ASP A 319 31.65 11.43 1.99
CA ASP A 319 33.05 11.20 2.36
C ASP A 319 33.96 10.78 1.17
N GLU A 320 33.50 11.04 -0.07
CA GLU A 320 34.17 10.71 -1.33
C GLU A 320 34.41 9.21 -1.58
N LYS A 321 33.96 8.32 -0.70
CA LYS A 321 34.06 6.87 -0.93
C LYS A 321 33.10 6.41 -2.01
N LYS A 322 33.63 5.66 -2.96
CA LYS A 322 32.83 5.02 -4.02
C LYS A 322 32.17 3.76 -3.49
N GLU A 323 30.85 3.76 -3.47
CA GLU A 323 30.06 2.57 -3.17
C GLU A 323 29.50 1.97 -4.46
N THR A 324 29.67 0.65 -4.62
CA THR A 324 29.13 -0.08 -5.76
C THR A 324 28.10 -1.08 -5.26
N THR A 325 26.84 -0.91 -5.67
CA THR A 325 25.75 -1.81 -5.33
C THR A 325 25.23 -2.52 -6.56
N LYS A 326 25.13 -3.86 -6.51
CA LYS A 326 24.56 -4.66 -7.59
C LYS A 326 23.14 -5.07 -7.27
N PHE A 327 22.28 -4.86 -8.25
CA PHE A 327 20.87 -5.25 -8.23
C PHE A 327 20.60 -6.25 -9.33
N ALA A 328 19.68 -7.18 -9.11
CA ALA A 328 19.25 -8.10 -10.16
C ALA A 328 17.74 -8.33 -10.12
N TRP A 329 17.15 -8.63 -11.28
CA TRP A 329 15.73 -8.95 -11.42
C TRP A 329 15.57 -10.05 -12.48
N ILE A 330 14.58 -10.90 -12.24
CA ILE A 330 14.03 -11.80 -13.26
C ILE A 330 12.77 -11.20 -13.86
N ALA A 331 12.54 -11.45 -15.12
CA ALA A 331 11.36 -11.01 -15.85
C ALA A 331 10.96 -12.06 -16.90
N ASP A 332 9.69 -12.08 -17.28
CA ASP A 332 9.18 -12.84 -18.44
C ASP A 332 9.36 -12.09 -19.77
N ILE A 333 9.61 -10.78 -19.68
CA ILE A 333 9.79 -9.92 -20.86
C ILE A 333 11.20 -10.11 -21.41
N THR A 334 11.32 -10.47 -22.71
CA THR A 334 12.61 -10.51 -23.38
C THR A 334 13.33 -9.18 -23.26
N ILE A 335 14.55 -9.22 -22.71
CA ILE A 335 15.36 -8.04 -22.47
C ILE A 335 16.12 -7.69 -23.75
N THR A 336 16.09 -6.42 -24.11
CA THR A 336 16.77 -5.87 -25.29
C THR A 336 17.48 -4.57 -24.91
N LYS A 337 18.38 -4.09 -25.77
CA LYS A 337 19.04 -2.78 -25.59
C LYS A 337 18.04 -1.63 -25.40
N ASN A 338 16.86 -1.72 -26.03
CA ASN A 338 15.83 -0.65 -26.01
C ASN A 338 14.96 -0.67 -24.74
N ASN A 339 14.80 -1.81 -24.06
CA ASN A 339 13.89 -1.93 -22.91
C ASN A 339 14.60 -2.19 -21.59
N ALA A 340 15.86 -2.62 -21.58
CA ALA A 340 16.58 -3.00 -20.37
C ALA A 340 16.57 -1.92 -19.28
N ARG A 341 16.80 -0.65 -19.64
CA ARG A 341 16.75 0.47 -18.69
C ARG A 341 15.34 0.66 -18.09
N LYS A 342 14.28 0.43 -18.88
CA LYS A 342 12.88 0.51 -18.38
C LYS A 342 12.60 -0.62 -17.41
N ILE A 343 13.10 -1.83 -17.66
CA ILE A 343 12.98 -3.00 -16.78
C ILE A 343 13.72 -2.74 -15.46
N VAL A 344 14.94 -2.24 -15.50
CA VAL A 344 15.72 -1.85 -14.31
C VAL A 344 14.98 -0.80 -13.49
N ASN A 345 14.46 0.25 -14.13
CA ASN A 345 13.72 1.32 -13.45
C ASN A 345 12.44 0.79 -12.80
N ALA A 346 11.71 -0.08 -13.50
CA ALA A 346 10.51 -0.72 -12.93
C ALA A 346 10.86 -1.61 -11.73
N GLY A 347 11.91 -2.42 -11.82
CA GLY A 347 12.39 -3.21 -10.70
C GLY A 347 12.80 -2.36 -9.49
N ARG A 348 13.38 -1.19 -9.74
CA ARG A 348 13.73 -0.21 -8.68
C ARG A 348 12.48 0.45 -8.05
N ASN A 349 11.41 0.63 -8.80
CA ASN A 349 10.17 1.19 -8.27
C ASN A 349 9.55 0.34 -7.15
N ARG A 350 9.94 -0.94 -6.99
CA ARG A 350 9.49 -1.76 -5.85
C ARG A 350 9.63 -1.02 -4.50
N TRP A 351 10.73 -0.29 -4.31
CA TRP A 351 10.97 0.48 -3.09
C TRP A 351 9.93 1.57 -2.81
N LYS A 352 9.08 1.89 -3.79
CA LYS A 352 8.01 2.89 -3.60
C LYS A 352 6.91 2.40 -2.67
N ILE A 353 6.61 1.10 -2.64
CA ILE A 353 5.62 0.56 -1.71
C ILE A 353 6.10 0.71 -0.25
N GLU A 354 7.39 0.51 -0.02
CA GLU A 354 7.99 0.67 1.31
C GLU A 354 8.09 2.15 1.70
N ASN A 355 8.71 2.97 0.85
CA ASN A 355 9.01 4.37 1.18
C ASN A 355 7.80 5.30 1.11
N GLN A 356 6.91 5.13 0.12
CA GLN A 356 5.74 5.98 -0.14
C GLN A 356 4.43 5.34 0.34
N GLY A 357 4.45 4.06 0.67
CA GLY A 357 3.37 3.33 1.29
C GLY A 357 3.64 3.13 2.79
N PHE A 358 4.27 2.01 3.14
CA PHE A 358 4.35 1.53 4.53
C PHE A 358 5.05 2.48 5.50
N ASN A 359 6.27 2.95 5.19
CA ASN A 359 7.02 3.82 6.09
C ASN A 359 6.27 5.13 6.38
N ARG A 360 5.57 5.63 5.38
CA ARG A 360 4.71 6.80 5.48
C ARG A 360 3.54 6.55 6.42
N GLN A 361 2.86 5.42 6.22
CA GLN A 361 1.69 5.02 7.00
C GLN A 361 2.05 4.62 8.43
N LYS A 362 3.25 4.06 8.66
CA LYS A 362 3.74 3.70 10.00
C LYS A 362 4.23 4.92 10.80
N HIS A 363 5.07 5.73 10.20
CA HIS A 363 5.88 6.71 10.97
C HIS A 363 5.41 8.14 10.86
N TRP A 364 4.57 8.49 9.85
CA TRP A 364 4.28 9.89 9.62
C TRP A 364 2.86 10.30 10.00
N ARG A 365 1.83 9.57 9.67
CA ARG A 365 0.44 9.94 9.99
C ARG A 365 -0.60 8.85 9.79
N GLY A 366 -0.22 7.67 9.38
CA GLY A 366 -1.19 6.60 9.15
C GLY A 366 -1.48 5.83 10.43
N ASN A 367 -0.44 5.62 11.25
CA ASN A 367 -0.50 4.79 12.46
C ASN A 367 -1.07 3.39 12.19
N ILE A 368 -0.77 2.80 11.03
CA ILE A 368 -1.30 1.47 10.66
C ILE A 368 -0.88 0.36 11.62
N GLU A 369 0.14 0.59 12.44
CA GLU A 369 0.58 -0.31 13.52
C GLU A 369 -0.30 -0.18 14.78
N HIS A 370 -1.15 0.84 14.88
CA HIS A 370 -2.06 0.99 16.01
C HIS A 370 -3.35 0.20 15.73
N ALA A 371 -3.62 -0.80 16.56
CA ALA A 371 -4.87 -1.53 16.52
C ALA A 371 -5.99 -0.69 17.14
N CYS A 372 -6.89 -0.18 16.32
CA CYS A 372 -8.06 0.55 16.79
C CYS A 372 -9.14 -0.33 17.42
N SER A 373 -9.07 -1.62 17.15
CA SER A 373 -9.98 -2.67 17.66
C SER A 373 -9.25 -4.00 17.70
N TRP A 374 -9.68 -4.92 18.55
CA TRP A 374 -9.23 -6.33 18.55
C TRP A 374 -10.16 -7.25 17.74
N ASN A 375 -11.27 -6.71 17.25
CA ASN A 375 -12.12 -7.43 16.30
C ASN A 375 -11.44 -7.45 14.92
N GLU A 376 -11.30 -8.62 14.33
CA GLU A 376 -10.60 -8.85 13.06
C GLU A 376 -11.20 -8.05 11.90
N GLN A 377 -12.54 -8.04 11.79
CA GLN A 377 -13.23 -7.33 10.70
C GLN A 377 -13.13 -5.80 10.86
N ALA A 378 -13.22 -5.29 12.11
CA ALA A 378 -13.00 -3.87 12.38
C ALA A 378 -11.57 -3.45 12.04
N GLN A 379 -10.56 -4.29 12.33
CA GLN A 379 -9.17 -4.04 11.97
C GLN A 379 -8.97 -3.96 10.45
N LYS A 380 -9.58 -4.88 9.68
CA LYS A 380 -9.54 -4.87 8.21
C LYS A 380 -10.18 -3.59 7.66
N ASN A 381 -11.36 -3.25 8.14
CA ASN A 381 -12.08 -2.06 7.67
C ASN A 381 -11.35 -0.76 8.01
N HIS A 382 -10.77 -0.66 9.21
CA HIS A 382 -9.93 0.46 9.59
C HIS A 382 -8.70 0.58 8.68
N TYR A 383 -8.03 -0.53 8.39
CA TYR A 383 -6.89 -0.56 7.48
C TYR A 383 -7.27 -0.11 6.06
N LEU A 384 -8.39 -0.60 5.52
CA LEU A 384 -8.88 -0.21 4.19
C LEU A 384 -9.22 1.29 4.13
N MET A 385 -9.84 1.84 5.18
CA MET A 385 -10.11 3.28 5.27
C MET A 385 -8.82 4.10 5.31
N GLU A 386 -7.79 3.64 6.03
CA GLU A 386 -6.48 4.29 6.03
C GLU A 386 -5.84 4.29 4.64
N GLN A 387 -5.97 3.21 3.86
CA GLN A 387 -5.47 3.18 2.48
C GLN A 387 -6.18 4.19 1.57
N ILE A 388 -7.51 4.35 1.73
CA ILE A 388 -8.30 5.34 0.99
C ILE A 388 -7.83 6.76 1.34
N ALA A 389 -7.71 7.06 2.64
CA ALA A 389 -7.30 8.36 3.13
C ALA A 389 -5.84 8.70 2.74
N ASP A 390 -4.92 7.74 2.88
CA ASP A 390 -3.50 7.95 2.56
C ASP A 390 -3.29 8.31 1.09
N PHE A 391 -4.05 7.72 0.17
CA PHE A 391 -3.93 8.07 -1.23
C PHE A 391 -4.34 9.53 -1.50
N ILE A 392 -5.38 10.04 -0.84
CA ILE A 392 -5.77 11.45 -0.95
C ILE A 392 -4.69 12.36 -0.34
N LYS A 393 -4.08 11.96 0.78
CA LYS A 393 -2.91 12.67 1.35
C LYS A 393 -1.75 12.74 0.36
N GLN A 394 -1.42 11.63 -0.32
CA GLN A 394 -0.36 11.60 -1.34
C GLN A 394 -0.67 12.54 -2.51
N LEU A 395 -1.91 12.56 -3.00
CA LEU A 395 -2.34 13.48 -4.05
C LEU A 395 -2.22 14.94 -3.60
N TYR A 396 -2.64 15.26 -2.38
CA TYR A 396 -2.50 16.60 -1.82
C TYR A 396 -1.03 17.03 -1.75
N GLU A 397 -0.17 16.20 -1.17
CA GLU A 397 1.25 16.50 -1.07
C GLU A 397 1.89 16.73 -2.44
N TYR A 398 1.61 15.84 -3.40
CA TYR A 398 2.14 15.97 -4.74
C TYR A 398 1.71 17.26 -5.41
N TYR A 399 0.41 17.59 -5.38
CA TYR A 399 -0.10 18.74 -6.12
C TYR A 399 0.07 20.05 -5.38
N TYR A 400 -0.12 20.06 -4.09
CA TYR A 400 0.01 21.25 -3.28
C TYR A 400 1.48 21.68 -3.13
N LEU A 401 2.33 20.75 -2.78
CA LEU A 401 3.75 21.02 -2.57
C LEU A 401 4.45 21.39 -3.88
N LYS A 402 4.17 20.64 -4.95
CA LYS A 402 4.71 20.94 -6.27
C LYS A 402 4.26 22.32 -6.80
N LYS A 403 2.99 22.66 -6.62
CA LYS A 403 2.43 23.94 -7.09
C LYS A 403 3.02 25.15 -6.35
N ASN A 404 3.41 24.99 -5.10
CA ASN A 404 3.93 26.06 -4.26
C ASN A 404 5.46 26.03 -4.15
N GLU A 405 6.14 25.14 -4.90
CA GLU A 405 7.61 24.96 -4.85
C GLU A 405 8.15 24.69 -3.43
N ILE A 406 7.29 24.13 -2.57
CA ILE A 406 7.65 23.82 -1.20
C ILE A 406 8.40 22.50 -1.19
N ASN A 407 9.72 22.57 -1.09
CA ASN A 407 10.58 21.42 -0.77
C ASN A 407 10.51 21.15 0.73
N LEU A 408 9.46 20.46 1.17
CA LEU A 408 9.43 19.94 2.53
C LEU A 408 10.32 18.70 2.57
N PRO A 409 11.38 18.72 3.38
CA PRO A 409 12.08 17.48 3.69
C PRO A 409 11.08 16.50 4.32
N PHE A 410 11.16 15.25 3.95
CA PHE A 410 10.27 14.16 4.35
C PHE A 410 9.96 14.06 5.87
N LYS A 411 10.78 14.70 6.71
CA LYS A 411 10.67 14.68 8.18
C LYS A 411 9.82 15.82 8.79
N THR A 412 9.42 16.83 8.05
CA THR A 412 8.76 18.04 8.61
C THR A 412 7.23 18.01 8.53
N ASN A 413 6.61 16.98 7.97
CA ASN A 413 5.15 16.84 7.96
C ASN A 413 4.52 16.56 9.34
N LYS A 414 5.30 16.63 10.43
CA LYS A 414 4.77 16.55 11.81
C LYS A 414 3.99 17.81 12.25
N ASN A 415 4.06 18.91 11.49
CA ASN A 415 3.49 20.21 11.89
C ASN A 415 2.15 20.56 11.22
N PHE A 416 1.46 19.60 10.62
CA PHE A 416 0.11 19.80 10.06
C PHE A 416 -0.99 19.16 10.93
N ALA A 417 -0.75 19.02 12.24
CA ALA A 417 -1.78 18.67 13.23
C ALA A 417 -2.37 19.93 13.83
#